data_6ca4733f448abad03419331c39253431
#
_entry.id   6ca4733f448abad03419331c39253431
#
_cell.length_a   1.000
_cell.length_b   1.000
_cell.length_c   1.000
_cell.angle_alpha   90.00
_cell.angle_beta   90.00
_cell.angle_gamma   90.00
#
_symmetry.space_group_name_H-M   'P 1'
#
loop_
_entity.id
_entity.type
_entity.pdbx_description
1 polymer ?
#
loop_
_entity_poly.entity_id
_entity_poly.type
_entity_poly.pdbx_seq_one_letter_code
_entity_poly.pdbx_strand_id
1 'polypeptide(L)'
;LNLAKSGKKVLLLEKHNIPGGCGTTFIRGRYEFDVGLHTLWGIGTDEKKGHVRKIFEELDVYDKIEFIRQDELYTINILDKLELPIPFYKDKFLATLQSFSPEEKDNIIKFQELNEAIAQEFYRLYDELGGEINSENFPLIFEIGTRPAMEVMDEYIKNPIVKMIYSVYLGTLGIPPKILPYLLFGFSYEMNTGHHVKGGAQSISNALVEEFERCGGTVMY
;
A
#
# COMPACT_ATOMS: atom_id res chain seq x y z
N LEU A 1 14.55 14.17 -7.59
CA LEU A 1 13.94 15.47 -7.39
C LEU A 1 14.61 16.22 -6.21
N ASN A 2 14.79 15.62 -5.03
CA ASN A 2 15.42 16.25 -3.85
C ASN A 2 16.79 16.89 -4.16
N LEU A 3 17.64 16.22 -4.93
CA LEU A 3 18.92 16.77 -5.34
C LEU A 3 18.78 18.01 -6.24
N ALA A 4 17.80 18.00 -7.16
CA ALA A 4 17.52 19.17 -8.01
C ALA A 4 16.98 20.34 -7.17
N LYS A 5 16.06 20.09 -6.24
CA LYS A 5 15.55 21.10 -5.27
C LYS A 5 16.68 21.69 -4.41
N SER A 6 17.71 20.92 -4.09
CA SER A 6 18.90 21.43 -3.37
C SER A 6 19.92 22.16 -4.25
N GLY A 7 19.56 22.48 -5.50
CA GLY A 7 20.42 23.23 -6.44
C GLY A 7 21.53 22.43 -7.11
N LYS A 8 21.48 21.09 -7.03
CA LYS A 8 22.45 20.25 -7.74
C LYS A 8 22.08 20.10 -9.21
N LYS A 9 23.08 20.03 -10.09
CA LYS A 9 22.88 19.63 -11.48
C LYS A 9 22.63 18.14 -11.50
N VAL A 10 21.44 17.73 -11.93
CA VAL A 10 20.99 16.32 -11.93
C VAL A 10 20.56 15.91 -13.32
N LEU A 11 21.10 14.78 -13.79
CA LEU A 11 20.67 14.10 -15.01
C LEU A 11 19.98 12.79 -14.62
N LEU A 12 18.74 12.61 -15.07
CA LEU A 12 17.99 11.37 -14.97
C LEU A 12 18.03 10.68 -16.34
N LEU A 13 18.47 9.44 -16.38
CA LEU A 13 18.47 8.62 -17.58
C LEU A 13 17.33 7.59 -17.48
N GLU A 14 16.42 7.64 -18.44
CA GLU A 14 15.31 6.70 -18.56
C GLU A 14 15.48 5.89 -19.86
N LYS A 15 15.40 4.58 -19.74
CA LYS A 15 15.57 3.65 -20.88
C LYS A 15 14.32 3.61 -21.77
N HIS A 16 13.15 3.84 -21.19
CA HIS A 16 11.86 3.84 -21.88
C HIS A 16 11.57 5.23 -22.47
N ASN A 17 10.62 5.32 -23.39
CA ASN A 17 10.18 6.60 -23.99
C ASN A 17 9.25 7.43 -23.12
N ILE A 18 8.90 6.93 -21.93
CA ILE A 18 8.10 7.62 -20.91
C ILE A 18 8.68 7.34 -19.52
N PRO A 19 8.56 8.28 -18.56
CA PRO A 19 9.06 8.07 -17.21
C PRO A 19 8.16 7.16 -16.40
N GLY A 20 8.71 6.51 -15.37
CA GLY A 20 7.94 5.84 -14.33
C GLY A 20 8.19 4.35 -14.15
N GLY A 21 8.87 3.67 -15.09
CA GLY A 21 9.15 2.25 -14.96
C GLY A 21 7.87 1.41 -14.79
N CYS A 22 7.72 0.72 -13.66
CA CYS A 22 6.49 0.00 -13.32
C CYS A 22 5.34 0.90 -12.84
N GLY A 23 5.60 2.17 -12.52
CA GLY A 23 4.61 3.20 -12.20
C GLY A 23 4.13 3.93 -13.45
N THR A 24 3.86 3.20 -14.53
CA THR A 24 3.34 3.71 -15.80
C THR A 24 1.95 3.19 -16.08
N THR A 25 1.25 3.89 -16.97
CA THR A 25 -0.08 3.51 -17.46
C THR A 25 -0.03 3.41 -18.98
N PHE A 26 -0.75 2.46 -19.55
CA PHE A 26 -0.88 2.33 -21.01
C PHE A 26 -2.35 2.28 -21.45
N ILE A 27 -2.61 2.70 -22.67
CA ILE A 27 -3.96 2.78 -23.24
C ILE A 27 -4.14 1.74 -24.35
N ARG A 28 -5.30 1.09 -24.36
CA ARG A 28 -5.75 0.23 -25.46
C ARG A 28 -7.20 0.59 -25.83
N GLY A 29 -7.37 1.23 -26.98
CA GLY A 29 -8.65 1.79 -27.39
C GLY A 29 -9.11 2.88 -26.41
N ARG A 30 -10.22 2.65 -25.72
CA ARG A 30 -10.78 3.55 -24.69
C ARG A 30 -10.41 3.14 -23.25
N TYR A 31 -9.69 2.06 -23.08
CA TYR A 31 -9.35 1.52 -21.77
C TYR A 31 -7.94 1.90 -21.36
N GLU A 32 -7.80 2.25 -20.12
CA GLU A 32 -6.54 2.61 -19.46
C GLU A 32 -6.16 1.50 -18.46
N PHE A 33 -4.87 1.15 -18.41
CA PHE A 33 -4.35 0.07 -17.59
C PHE A 33 -3.09 0.53 -16.87
N ASP A 34 -3.10 0.44 -15.56
CA ASP A 34 -1.88 0.58 -14.76
C ASP A 34 -1.03 -0.68 -14.85
N VAL A 35 0.29 -0.52 -14.99
CA VAL A 35 1.22 -1.65 -15.10
C VAL A 35 1.43 -2.36 -13.76
N GLY A 36 1.56 -1.59 -12.67
CA GLY A 36 1.87 -2.16 -11.37
C GLY A 36 1.26 -1.42 -10.17
N LEU A 37 1.00 -0.13 -10.28
CA LEU A 37 0.46 0.66 -9.17
C LEU A 37 -1.06 0.86 -9.33
N HIS A 38 -1.84 -0.09 -8.83
CA HIS A 38 -3.31 -0.06 -8.92
C HIS A 38 -3.95 0.69 -7.75
N THR A 39 -3.31 0.67 -6.59
CA THR A 39 -3.75 1.33 -5.37
C THR A 39 -2.56 1.98 -4.70
N LEU A 40 -2.68 3.25 -4.35
CA LEU A 40 -1.68 3.99 -3.60
C LEU A 40 -2.12 4.15 -2.14
N TRP A 41 -1.27 3.73 -1.23
CA TRP A 41 -1.48 3.87 0.21
C TRP A 41 -0.63 4.99 0.79
N GLY A 42 -0.94 5.35 2.04
CA GLY A 42 -0.16 6.37 2.74
C GLY A 42 -0.47 7.81 2.31
N ILE A 43 -1.60 8.06 1.66
CA ILE A 43 -2.11 9.42 1.42
C ILE A 43 -2.78 9.96 2.70
N GLY A 44 -3.58 9.12 3.39
CA GLY A 44 -4.29 9.52 4.60
C GLY A 44 -5.48 10.45 4.35
N THR A 45 -5.86 11.20 5.38
CA THR A 45 -6.91 12.23 5.34
C THR A 45 -6.31 13.61 5.61
N ASP A 46 -7.13 14.66 5.57
CA ASP A 46 -6.67 16.01 5.92
C ASP A 46 -6.34 16.15 7.41
N GLU A 47 -7.04 15.41 8.27
CA GLU A 47 -6.79 15.38 9.71
C GLU A 47 -5.55 14.53 10.06
N LYS A 48 -5.33 13.45 9.29
CA LYS A 48 -4.20 12.53 9.51
C LYS A 48 -3.51 12.24 8.19
N LYS A 49 -2.56 13.11 7.81
CA LYS A 49 -1.75 12.94 6.61
C LYS A 49 -0.90 11.68 6.68
N GLY A 50 -1.00 10.86 5.63
CA GLY A 50 -0.17 9.68 5.49
C GLY A 50 1.26 10.01 5.05
N HIS A 51 2.14 9.03 5.14
CA HIS A 51 3.57 9.20 4.86
C HIS A 51 3.85 9.60 3.39
N VAL A 52 3.18 8.95 2.44
CA VAL A 52 3.35 9.26 1.00
C VAL A 52 2.87 10.67 0.68
N ARG A 53 1.76 11.12 1.28
CA ARG A 53 1.28 12.49 1.14
C ARG A 53 2.33 13.51 1.61
N LYS A 54 2.93 13.28 2.77
CA LYS A 54 3.98 14.18 3.30
C LYS A 54 5.14 14.31 2.32
N ILE A 55 5.61 13.18 1.75
CA ILE A 55 6.66 13.19 0.73
C ILE A 55 6.23 13.99 -0.50
N PHE A 56 5.02 13.81 -0.99
CA PHE A 56 4.52 14.53 -2.17
C PHE A 56 4.34 16.03 -1.90
N GLU A 57 3.93 16.42 -0.69
CA GLU A 57 3.87 17.82 -0.27
C GLU A 57 5.28 18.43 -0.18
N GLU A 58 6.26 17.73 0.40
CA GLU A 58 7.68 18.17 0.45
C GLU A 58 8.30 18.31 -0.93
N LEU A 59 7.85 17.51 -1.88
CA LEU A 59 8.31 17.55 -3.27
C LEU A 59 7.54 18.55 -4.15
N ASP A 60 6.54 19.26 -3.62
CA ASP A 60 5.66 20.20 -4.34
C ASP A 60 4.89 19.53 -5.51
N VAL A 61 4.51 18.26 -5.35
CA VAL A 61 3.77 17.51 -6.37
C VAL A 61 2.38 17.07 -5.93
N TYR A 62 2.04 17.15 -4.65
CA TYR A 62 0.77 16.66 -4.13
C TYR A 62 -0.44 17.30 -4.85
N ASP A 63 -0.45 18.62 -4.99
CA ASP A 63 -1.55 19.37 -5.60
C ASP A 63 -1.64 19.19 -7.13
N LYS A 64 -0.65 18.55 -7.75
CA LYS A 64 -0.64 18.22 -9.18
C LYS A 64 -1.29 16.87 -9.47
N ILE A 65 -1.65 16.10 -8.45
CA ILE A 65 -2.16 14.74 -8.54
C ILE A 65 -3.55 14.69 -7.91
N GLU A 66 -4.53 14.16 -8.63
CA GLU A 66 -5.87 13.93 -8.09
C GLU A 66 -5.98 12.50 -7.55
N PHE A 67 -6.19 12.40 -6.22
CA PHE A 67 -6.36 11.13 -5.52
C PHE A 67 -7.84 10.87 -5.28
N ILE A 68 -8.31 9.70 -5.74
CA ILE A 68 -9.68 9.23 -5.57
C ILE A 68 -9.67 8.14 -4.52
N ARG A 69 -10.32 8.38 -3.38
CA ARG A 69 -10.43 7.38 -2.32
C ARG A 69 -11.22 6.17 -2.80
N GLN A 70 -10.73 4.98 -2.46
CA GLN A 70 -11.40 3.73 -2.77
C GLN A 70 -12.30 3.30 -1.61
N ASP A 71 -13.54 2.89 -1.93
CA ASP A 71 -14.50 2.34 -0.97
C ASP A 71 -14.35 0.82 -0.84
N GLU A 72 -13.87 0.17 -1.90
CA GLU A 72 -13.64 -1.27 -1.97
C GLU A 72 -12.16 -1.56 -2.16
N LEU A 73 -11.65 -2.52 -1.39
CA LEU A 73 -10.28 -3.00 -1.50
C LEU A 73 -10.12 -3.88 -2.75
N TYR A 74 -11.02 -4.84 -2.91
CA TYR A 74 -11.15 -5.73 -4.08
C TYR A 74 -12.47 -6.48 -4.02
N THR A 75 -12.87 -7.12 -5.12
CA THR A 75 -14.02 -8.01 -5.17
C THR A 75 -13.54 -9.44 -5.42
N ILE A 76 -13.93 -10.38 -4.55
CA ILE A 76 -13.74 -11.80 -4.78
C ILE A 76 -14.87 -12.28 -5.67
N ASN A 77 -14.53 -12.79 -6.86
CA ASN A 77 -15.47 -13.38 -7.77
C ASN A 77 -15.14 -14.86 -8.00
N ILE A 78 -16.01 -15.75 -7.55
CA ILE A 78 -15.94 -17.18 -7.83
C ILE A 78 -17.12 -17.50 -8.75
N LEU A 79 -16.81 -17.79 -10.00
CA LEU A 79 -17.76 -18.01 -11.08
C LEU A 79 -19.08 -18.66 -10.62
N ASP A 80 -20.20 -17.96 -10.81
CA ASP A 80 -21.56 -18.36 -10.48
C ASP A 80 -21.82 -18.82 -9.03
N LYS A 81 -20.88 -18.57 -8.11
CA LYS A 81 -20.97 -19.04 -6.70
C LYS A 81 -20.88 -17.91 -5.68
N LEU A 82 -20.00 -16.95 -5.89
CA LEU A 82 -19.75 -15.88 -4.95
C LEU A 82 -19.26 -14.63 -5.67
N GLU A 83 -19.91 -13.51 -5.42
CA GLU A 83 -19.40 -12.19 -5.68
C GLU A 83 -19.40 -11.44 -4.34
N LEU A 84 -18.20 -11.14 -3.83
CA LEU A 84 -18.02 -10.56 -2.51
C LEU A 84 -17.12 -9.34 -2.63
N PRO A 85 -17.67 -8.11 -2.62
CA PRO A 85 -16.91 -6.89 -2.50
C PRO A 85 -16.33 -6.80 -1.08
N ILE A 86 -15.03 -6.57 -0.99
CA ILE A 86 -14.33 -6.41 0.28
C ILE A 86 -14.15 -4.91 0.53
N PRO A 87 -14.80 -4.36 1.57
CA PRO A 87 -14.75 -2.94 1.84
C PRO A 87 -13.38 -2.51 2.35
N PHE A 88 -13.00 -1.27 1.99
CA PHE A 88 -11.73 -0.67 2.43
C PHE A 88 -11.81 -0.08 3.85
N TYR A 89 -13.02 0.18 4.36
CA TYR A 89 -13.22 0.73 5.70
C TYR A 89 -13.11 -0.34 6.78
N LYS A 90 -12.29 -0.12 7.80
CA LYS A 90 -12.02 -1.07 8.88
C LYS A 90 -13.28 -1.69 9.47
N ASP A 91 -14.23 -0.87 9.90
CA ASP A 91 -15.44 -1.37 10.55
C ASP A 91 -16.27 -2.27 9.62
N LYS A 92 -16.40 -1.90 8.36
CA LYS A 92 -17.11 -2.69 7.36
C LYS A 92 -16.35 -3.97 7.01
N PHE A 93 -15.02 -3.89 6.92
CA PHE A 93 -14.15 -5.05 6.69
C PHE A 93 -14.29 -6.06 7.83
N LEU A 94 -14.16 -5.61 9.07
CA LEU A 94 -14.34 -6.46 10.24
C LEU A 94 -15.74 -7.07 10.28
N ALA A 95 -16.79 -6.29 10.03
CA ALA A 95 -18.16 -6.80 9.94
C ALA A 95 -18.32 -7.88 8.86
N THR A 96 -17.68 -7.70 7.71
CA THR A 96 -17.68 -8.70 6.63
C THR A 96 -17.00 -10.00 7.11
N LEU A 97 -15.81 -9.93 7.71
CA LEU A 97 -15.12 -11.12 8.21
C LEU A 97 -15.91 -11.85 9.30
N GLN A 98 -16.48 -11.09 10.24
CA GLN A 98 -17.29 -11.61 11.34
C GLN A 98 -18.59 -12.26 10.87
N SER A 99 -19.13 -11.87 9.72
CA SER A 99 -20.30 -12.52 9.14
C SER A 99 -20.01 -13.97 8.71
N PHE A 100 -18.76 -14.28 8.35
CA PHE A 100 -18.32 -15.62 7.99
C PHE A 100 -17.87 -16.48 9.18
N SER A 101 -17.53 -15.85 10.30
CA SER A 101 -17.07 -16.54 11.53
C SER A 101 -17.47 -15.75 12.78
N PRO A 102 -18.75 -15.76 13.15
CA PRO A 102 -19.24 -15.05 14.35
C PRO A 102 -18.58 -15.53 15.65
N GLU A 103 -18.21 -16.82 15.70
CA GLU A 103 -17.53 -17.45 16.83
C GLU A 103 -16.07 -16.99 17.02
N GLU A 104 -15.44 -16.46 15.98
CA GLU A 104 -14.07 -15.94 16.01
C GLU A 104 -14.00 -14.41 16.08
N LYS A 105 -15.13 -13.74 16.36
CA LYS A 105 -15.27 -12.28 16.31
C LYS A 105 -14.11 -11.55 17.04
N ASP A 106 -13.83 -11.97 18.27
CA ASP A 106 -12.80 -11.32 19.10
C ASP A 106 -11.39 -11.59 18.57
N ASN A 107 -11.15 -12.77 18.03
CA ASN A 107 -9.87 -13.12 17.42
C ASN A 107 -9.63 -12.35 16.11
N ILE A 108 -10.67 -12.16 15.30
CA ILE A 108 -10.60 -11.32 14.08
C ILE A 108 -10.22 -9.89 14.44
N ILE A 109 -10.81 -9.32 15.50
CA ILE A 109 -10.47 -7.98 15.99
C ILE A 109 -9.00 -7.92 16.42
N LYS A 110 -8.56 -8.86 17.28
CA LYS A 110 -7.18 -8.92 17.77
C LYS A 110 -6.16 -9.07 16.65
N PHE A 111 -6.50 -9.89 15.65
CA PHE A 111 -5.62 -10.06 14.49
C PHE A 111 -5.51 -8.78 13.66
N GLN A 112 -6.62 -8.05 13.48
CA GLN A 112 -6.58 -6.76 12.79
C GLN A 112 -5.81 -5.70 13.59
N GLU A 113 -5.96 -5.67 14.92
CA GLU A 113 -5.17 -4.78 15.79
C GLU A 113 -3.68 -5.10 15.73
N LEU A 114 -3.31 -6.38 15.63
CA LEU A 114 -1.92 -6.79 15.44
C LEU A 114 -1.36 -6.33 14.07
N ASN A 115 -2.15 -6.43 13.00
CA ASN A 115 -1.77 -5.92 11.68
C ASN A 115 -1.51 -4.41 11.72
N GLU A 116 -2.36 -3.66 12.40
CA GLU A 116 -2.19 -2.20 12.56
C GLU A 116 -0.98 -1.87 13.43
N ALA A 117 -0.75 -2.62 14.51
CA ALA A 117 0.38 -2.39 15.41
C ALA A 117 1.73 -2.60 14.68
N ILE A 118 1.88 -3.68 13.91
CA ILE A 118 3.11 -3.92 13.17
C ILE A 118 3.29 -2.92 12.01
N ALA A 119 2.19 -2.46 11.40
CA ALA A 119 2.25 -1.39 10.41
C ALA A 119 2.74 -0.07 11.01
N GLN A 120 2.31 0.27 12.24
CA GLN A 120 2.80 1.46 12.95
C GLN A 120 4.30 1.35 13.28
N GLU A 121 4.79 0.19 13.69
CA GLU A 121 6.23 -0.02 13.87
C GLU A 121 7.00 0.13 12.56
N PHE A 122 6.44 -0.36 11.46
CA PHE A 122 7.07 -0.21 10.14
C PHE A 122 7.17 1.25 9.70
N TYR A 123 6.12 2.06 9.92
CA TYR A 123 6.19 3.50 9.63
C TYR A 123 7.19 4.22 10.51
N ARG A 124 7.25 3.90 11.80
CA ARG A 124 8.26 4.46 12.70
C ARG A 124 9.68 4.11 12.25
N LEU A 125 9.91 2.89 11.81
CA LEU A 125 11.19 2.48 11.25
C LEU A 125 11.61 3.37 10.06
N TYR A 126 10.64 3.80 9.25
CA TYR A 126 10.85 4.68 8.10
C TYR A 126 11.11 6.13 8.52
N ASP A 127 10.36 6.64 9.50
CA ASP A 127 10.48 8.02 10.01
C ASP A 127 11.77 8.20 10.84
N GLU A 128 12.23 7.16 11.52
CA GLU A 128 13.40 7.13 12.39
C GLU A 128 14.67 6.60 11.68
N LEU A 129 14.75 6.73 10.35
CA LEU A 129 15.94 6.34 9.58
C LEU A 129 17.21 7.01 10.12
N GLY A 130 18.04 6.23 10.82
CA GLY A 130 19.25 6.69 11.53
C GLY A 130 19.18 6.51 13.05
N GLY A 131 18.03 6.13 13.61
CA GLY A 131 17.89 5.70 15.00
C GLY A 131 18.36 4.26 15.24
N GLU A 132 18.40 3.84 16.50
CA GLU A 132 18.73 2.45 16.84
C GLU A 132 17.56 1.50 16.51
N ILE A 133 17.81 0.58 15.57
CA ILE A 133 16.89 -0.48 15.20
C ILE A 133 17.22 -1.70 16.08
N ASN A 134 16.41 -1.91 17.12
CA ASN A 134 16.56 -3.00 18.08
C ASN A 134 15.20 -3.51 18.58
N SER A 135 15.20 -4.61 19.32
CA SER A 135 13.98 -5.24 19.85
C SER A 135 13.24 -4.44 20.92
N GLU A 136 13.89 -3.46 21.54
CA GLU A 136 13.23 -2.58 22.52
C GLU A 136 12.38 -1.52 21.82
N ASN A 137 12.91 -0.98 20.71
CA ASN A 137 12.23 0.06 19.93
C ASN A 137 11.20 -0.50 18.95
N PHE A 138 11.40 -1.73 18.44
CA PHE A 138 10.57 -2.38 17.42
C PHE A 138 10.23 -3.83 17.82
N PRO A 139 9.57 -4.06 18.96
CA PRO A 139 9.35 -5.41 19.49
C PRO A 139 8.61 -6.34 18.55
N LEU A 140 7.53 -5.88 17.88
CA LEU A 140 6.75 -6.72 16.98
C LEU A 140 7.53 -7.11 15.72
N ILE A 141 8.29 -6.19 15.14
CA ILE A 141 9.13 -6.48 13.96
C ILE A 141 10.14 -7.56 14.30
N PHE A 142 10.78 -7.51 15.48
CA PHE A 142 11.78 -8.49 15.89
C PHE A 142 11.16 -9.82 16.33
N GLU A 143 9.99 -9.82 16.97
CA GLU A 143 9.33 -11.03 17.48
C GLU A 143 8.62 -11.83 16.38
N ILE A 144 7.84 -11.14 15.53
CA ILE A 144 6.96 -11.82 14.56
C ILE A 144 7.15 -11.35 13.12
N GLY A 145 7.86 -10.23 12.88
CA GLY A 145 7.91 -9.59 11.55
C GLY A 145 8.46 -10.49 10.45
N THR A 146 9.40 -11.39 10.76
CA THR A 146 10.00 -12.32 9.79
C THR A 146 9.31 -13.68 9.72
N ARG A 147 8.37 -13.95 10.62
CA ARG A 147 7.61 -15.21 10.60
C ARG A 147 6.70 -15.29 9.38
N PRO A 148 6.42 -16.48 8.84
CA PRO A 148 5.42 -16.64 7.79
C PRO A 148 4.06 -16.08 8.22
N ALA A 149 3.44 -15.26 7.38
CA ALA A 149 2.16 -14.63 7.70
C ALA A 149 1.05 -15.65 8.00
N MET A 150 1.07 -16.79 7.30
CA MET A 150 0.12 -17.88 7.55
C MET A 150 0.24 -18.45 8.96
N GLU A 151 1.45 -18.61 9.49
CA GLU A 151 1.67 -19.12 10.85
C GLU A 151 1.09 -18.17 11.90
N VAL A 152 1.37 -16.86 11.76
CA VAL A 152 0.82 -15.84 12.66
C VAL A 152 -0.70 -15.79 12.56
N MET A 153 -1.25 -15.82 11.33
CA MET A 153 -2.70 -15.84 11.11
C MET A 153 -3.36 -17.09 11.76
N ASP A 154 -2.71 -18.25 11.69
CA ASP A 154 -3.21 -19.51 12.24
C ASP A 154 -3.35 -19.50 13.77
N GLU A 155 -2.67 -18.60 14.47
CA GLU A 155 -2.82 -18.42 15.92
C GLU A 155 -4.17 -17.78 16.28
N TYR A 156 -4.70 -16.91 15.40
CA TYR A 156 -5.91 -16.14 15.64
C TYR A 156 -7.13 -16.69 14.90
N ILE A 157 -6.97 -17.05 13.63
CA ILE A 157 -8.05 -17.36 12.71
C ILE A 157 -8.02 -18.86 12.35
N LYS A 158 -9.17 -19.54 12.47
CA LYS A 158 -9.34 -20.94 12.06
C LYS A 158 -10.21 -21.07 10.82
N ASN A 159 -11.19 -20.16 10.66
CA ASN A 159 -12.13 -20.20 9.55
C ASN A 159 -11.42 -20.03 8.19
N PRO A 160 -11.55 -21.00 7.26
CA PRO A 160 -10.83 -20.97 5.98
C PRO A 160 -11.28 -19.85 5.05
N ILE A 161 -12.54 -19.39 5.15
CA ILE A 161 -13.05 -18.29 4.33
C ILE A 161 -12.41 -16.96 4.79
N VAL A 162 -12.32 -16.73 6.08
CA VAL A 162 -11.66 -15.55 6.65
C VAL A 162 -10.18 -15.52 6.26
N LYS A 163 -9.50 -16.67 6.36
CA LYS A 163 -8.11 -16.80 5.89
C LYS A 163 -7.98 -16.53 4.39
N MET A 164 -8.91 -17.04 3.59
CA MET A 164 -8.93 -16.79 2.15
C MET A 164 -9.07 -15.29 1.86
N ILE A 165 -10.01 -14.60 2.50
CA ILE A 165 -10.20 -13.16 2.33
C ILE A 165 -8.90 -12.41 2.63
N TYR A 166 -8.24 -12.66 3.75
CA TYR A 166 -6.94 -12.07 4.04
C TYR A 166 -5.85 -12.46 3.03
N SER A 167 -5.88 -13.67 2.46
CA SER A 167 -4.81 -14.18 1.60
C SER A 167 -4.91 -13.72 0.14
N VAL A 168 -6.13 -13.53 -0.38
CA VAL A 168 -6.37 -13.22 -1.81
C VAL A 168 -5.73 -11.89 -2.21
N TYR A 169 -5.85 -10.88 -1.38
CA TYR A 169 -5.27 -9.56 -1.66
C TYR A 169 -3.75 -9.60 -1.86
N LEU A 170 -3.07 -10.47 -1.14
CA LEU A 170 -1.62 -10.66 -1.23
C LEU A 170 -1.18 -11.35 -2.52
N GLY A 171 -2.11 -11.89 -3.29
CA GLY A 171 -1.84 -12.36 -4.65
C GLY A 171 -1.25 -11.27 -5.54
N THR A 172 -1.52 -9.99 -5.25
CA THR A 172 -0.92 -8.84 -5.93
C THR A 172 0.59 -8.74 -5.70
N LEU A 173 1.10 -9.22 -4.56
CA LEU A 173 2.53 -9.29 -4.25
C LEU A 173 3.23 -10.49 -4.91
N GLY A 174 2.47 -11.45 -5.46
CA GLY A 174 3.01 -12.67 -6.07
C GLY A 174 3.69 -13.62 -5.07
N ILE A 175 3.52 -13.42 -3.77
CA ILE A 175 4.14 -14.21 -2.70
C ILE A 175 3.04 -14.89 -1.88
N PRO A 176 3.03 -16.21 -1.78
CA PRO A 176 2.02 -16.90 -0.97
C PRO A 176 2.21 -16.62 0.54
N PRO A 177 1.11 -16.53 1.34
CA PRO A 177 1.18 -16.23 2.77
C PRO A 177 2.04 -17.19 3.60
N LYS A 178 2.29 -18.40 3.10
CA LYS A 178 3.14 -19.43 3.75
C LYS A 178 4.62 -19.03 3.82
N ILE A 179 5.07 -18.12 2.95
CA ILE A 179 6.47 -17.67 2.90
C ILE A 179 6.58 -16.15 2.98
N LEU A 180 5.46 -15.41 2.90
CA LEU A 180 5.43 -13.97 3.04
C LEU A 180 5.75 -13.60 4.49
N PRO A 181 6.76 -12.74 4.76
CA PRO A 181 7.01 -12.21 6.10
C PRO A 181 5.80 -11.46 6.64
N TYR A 182 5.48 -11.69 7.92
CA TYR A 182 4.31 -11.09 8.56
C TYR A 182 4.35 -9.54 8.56
N LEU A 183 5.52 -8.95 8.62
CA LEU A 183 5.69 -7.50 8.50
C LEU A 183 5.04 -6.94 7.21
N LEU A 184 5.30 -7.57 6.07
CA LEU A 184 4.73 -7.14 4.79
C LEU A 184 3.22 -7.44 4.71
N PHE A 185 2.80 -8.53 5.34
CA PHE A 185 1.39 -8.88 5.45
C PHE A 185 0.62 -7.82 6.25
N GLY A 186 1.02 -7.57 7.51
CA GLY A 186 0.35 -6.64 8.40
C GLY A 186 0.31 -5.22 7.84
N PHE A 187 1.43 -4.75 7.29
CA PHE A 187 1.49 -3.47 6.60
C PHE A 187 0.46 -3.33 5.47
N SER A 188 0.21 -4.42 4.71
CA SER A 188 -0.75 -4.43 3.61
C SER A 188 -2.21 -4.29 4.08
N TYR A 189 -2.48 -4.49 5.37
CA TYR A 189 -3.82 -4.38 5.96
C TYR A 189 -4.02 -3.13 6.82
N GLU A 190 -3.21 -2.09 6.63
CA GLU A 190 -3.54 -0.76 7.13
C GLU A 190 -4.75 -0.21 6.38
N MET A 191 -5.91 -0.31 7.00
CA MET A 191 -7.19 0.06 6.42
C MET A 191 -7.41 1.58 6.39
N ASN A 192 -8.26 2.04 5.47
CA ASN A 192 -8.73 3.42 5.30
C ASN A 192 -7.78 4.38 4.58
N THR A 193 -6.74 3.90 3.89
CA THR A 193 -5.77 4.80 3.25
C THR A 193 -5.58 4.59 1.75
N GLY A 194 -6.30 3.65 1.12
CA GLY A 194 -6.17 3.35 -0.31
C GLY A 194 -6.80 4.40 -1.22
N HIS A 195 -6.05 4.80 -2.22
CA HIS A 195 -6.47 5.77 -3.23
C HIS A 195 -6.12 5.27 -4.63
N HIS A 196 -7.02 5.52 -5.56
CA HIS A 196 -6.73 5.45 -6.98
C HIS A 196 -6.23 6.81 -7.46
N VAL A 197 -5.33 6.80 -8.43
CA VAL A 197 -4.82 8.03 -9.04
C VAL A 197 -5.59 8.29 -10.32
N LYS A 198 -6.21 9.47 -10.44
CA LYS A 198 -6.89 9.85 -11.67
C LYS A 198 -5.91 10.02 -12.81
N GLY A 199 -6.17 9.38 -13.94
CA GLY A 199 -5.24 9.28 -15.07
C GLY A 199 -4.12 8.28 -14.83
N GLY A 200 -4.30 7.35 -13.87
CA GLY A 200 -3.40 6.24 -13.60
C GLY A 200 -2.09 6.63 -12.93
N ALA A 201 -1.26 5.63 -12.70
CA ALA A 201 0.06 5.79 -12.07
C ALA A 201 1.00 6.73 -12.85
N GLN A 202 0.80 6.85 -14.17
CA GLN A 202 1.57 7.76 -15.02
C GLN A 202 1.46 9.21 -14.57
N SER A 203 0.32 9.63 -14.01
CA SER A 203 0.11 10.99 -13.50
C SER A 203 1.10 11.36 -12.40
N ILE A 204 1.44 10.40 -11.52
CA ILE A 204 2.47 10.59 -10.48
C ILE A 204 3.83 10.81 -11.13
N SER A 205 4.19 9.92 -12.05
CA SER A 205 5.49 9.97 -12.74
C SER A 205 5.66 11.28 -13.51
N ASN A 206 4.61 11.72 -14.19
CA ASN A 206 4.62 12.98 -14.94
C ASN A 206 4.75 14.18 -13.98
N ALA A 207 4.01 14.23 -12.88
CA ALA A 207 4.09 15.31 -11.90
C ALA A 207 5.49 15.42 -11.28
N LEU A 208 6.12 14.27 -10.98
CA LEU A 208 7.49 14.22 -10.45
C LEU A 208 8.52 14.70 -11.47
N VAL A 209 8.38 14.33 -12.74
CA VAL A 209 9.29 14.78 -13.82
C VAL A 209 9.13 16.25 -14.09
N GLU A 210 7.89 16.74 -14.22
CA GLU A 210 7.61 18.17 -14.42
C GLU A 210 8.25 19.02 -13.32
N GLU A 211 8.11 18.62 -12.07
CA GLU A 211 8.70 19.33 -10.93
C GLU A 211 10.23 19.21 -10.92
N PHE A 212 10.77 18.05 -11.32
CA PHE A 212 12.21 17.84 -11.45
C PHE A 212 12.84 18.78 -12.47
N GLU A 213 12.22 18.91 -13.64
CA GLU A 213 12.68 19.84 -14.70
C GLU A 213 12.52 21.30 -14.28
N ARG A 214 11.42 21.66 -13.59
CA ARG A 214 11.22 22.99 -13.02
C ARG A 214 12.34 23.37 -12.04
N CYS A 215 12.88 22.41 -11.31
CA CYS A 215 14.01 22.59 -10.41
C CYS A 215 15.39 22.53 -11.11
N GLY A 216 15.42 22.52 -12.46
CA GLY A 216 16.66 22.53 -13.26
C GLY A 216 17.28 21.16 -13.49
N GLY A 217 16.55 20.09 -13.21
CA GLY A 217 16.94 18.72 -13.61
C GLY A 217 16.78 18.50 -15.11
N THR A 218 17.49 17.52 -15.64
CA THR A 218 17.40 17.12 -17.06
C THR A 218 17.02 15.65 -17.14
N VAL A 219 16.04 15.30 -17.97
CA VAL A 219 15.69 13.91 -18.28
C VAL A 219 16.12 13.57 -19.70
N MET A 220 16.69 12.40 -19.87
CA MET A 220 17.01 11.82 -21.19
C MET A 220 16.34 10.44 -21.30
N TYR A 221 15.55 10.28 -22.37
CA TYR A 221 14.84 9.05 -22.73
C TYR A 221 15.60 8.26 -23.79
#